data_6858825eac4d8dbdff20d7d6e3e37d80
#
_entry.id   6858825eac4d8dbdff20d7d6e3e37d80
#
_cell.length_a   1.000
_cell.length_b   1.000
_cell.length_c   1.000
_cell.angle_alpha   90.00
_cell.angle_beta   90.00
_cell.angle_gamma   90.00
#
_symmetry.space_group_name_H-M   'P 1'
#
loop_
_entity.id
_entity.type
_entity.pdbx_description
1 polymer ?
#
loop_
_entity_poly.entity_id
_entity_poly.type
_entity_poly.pdbx_seq_one_letter_code
_entity_poly.pdbx_strand_id
1 'polypeptide(L)'
;MSSVEFLAKKIGYVRNSIFGGLWSFESNANMADSAYTNEELRPHTDSTYSNDAPGLQLLLCCEYDAKGGDSIMVDGFKIAETIKSKNQNLY
;
A
#
# COMPACT_ATOMS: atom_id res chain seq x y z
N MET A 1 -10.78 13.68 15.19
CA MET A 1 -9.56 13.07 14.62
C MET A 1 -9.76 11.56 14.60
N SER A 2 -9.48 10.92 13.45
CA SER A 2 -9.57 9.47 13.36
C SER A 2 -8.41 8.80 14.11
N SER A 3 -8.60 7.53 14.49
CA SER A 3 -7.55 6.77 15.16
C SER A 3 -6.33 6.57 14.26
N VAL A 4 -6.54 6.45 12.96
CA VAL A 4 -5.44 6.34 11.98
C VAL A 4 -4.62 7.61 11.95
N GLU A 5 -5.27 8.78 11.91
CA GLU A 5 -4.59 10.06 11.91
C GLU A 5 -3.81 10.28 13.20
N PHE A 6 -4.41 9.94 14.33
CA PHE A 6 -3.77 10.05 15.64
C PHE A 6 -2.48 9.22 15.68
N LEU A 7 -2.55 7.97 15.22
CA LEU A 7 -1.39 7.09 15.21
C LEU A 7 -0.33 7.57 14.22
N ALA A 8 -0.74 8.00 13.03
CA ALA A 8 0.19 8.49 12.02
C ALA A 8 1.00 9.68 12.52
N LYS A 9 0.37 10.62 13.21
CA LYS A 9 1.04 11.80 13.77
C LYS A 9 2.01 11.47 14.90
N LYS A 10 1.90 10.31 15.52
CA LYS A 10 2.89 9.81 16.49
C LYS A 10 4.18 9.37 15.81
N ILE A 11 4.10 8.92 14.58
CA ILE A 11 5.25 8.45 13.81
C ILE A 11 5.92 9.61 13.07
N GLY A 12 5.12 10.49 12.47
CA GLY A 12 5.61 11.61 11.71
C GLY A 12 4.46 12.47 11.19
N TYR A 13 4.68 13.16 10.11
CA TYR A 13 3.61 13.92 9.47
C TYR A 13 2.84 13.04 8.48
N VAL A 14 1.57 13.38 8.26
CA VAL A 14 0.74 12.71 7.26
C VAL A 14 1.07 13.31 5.89
N ARG A 15 1.54 12.46 4.99
CA ARG A 15 1.89 12.89 3.65
C ARG A 15 0.63 13.06 2.79
N ASN A 16 0.55 14.16 2.04
CA ASN A 16 -0.47 14.34 1.03
C ASN A 16 -0.06 13.62 -0.26
N SER A 17 -0.98 12.83 -0.80
CA SER A 17 -0.83 12.17 -2.09
C SER A 17 -1.85 12.74 -3.08
N ILE A 18 -1.92 12.17 -4.29
CA ILE A 18 -2.97 12.53 -5.25
C ILE A 18 -4.37 12.22 -4.71
N PHE A 19 -4.47 11.34 -3.70
CA PHE A 19 -5.73 10.98 -3.03
C PHE A 19 -5.98 11.80 -1.76
N GLY A 20 -5.08 12.72 -1.40
CA GLY A 20 -5.11 13.46 -0.15
C GLY A 20 -4.25 12.81 0.92
N GLY A 21 -4.33 13.32 2.16
CA GLY A 21 -3.58 12.77 3.30
C GLY A 21 -4.26 11.57 3.92
N LEU A 22 -5.57 11.67 4.10
CA LEU A 22 -6.41 10.60 4.64
C LEU A 22 -7.59 10.39 3.71
N TRP A 23 -7.93 9.14 3.48
CA TRP A 23 -9.12 8.81 2.70
C TRP A 23 -9.68 7.46 3.14
N SER A 24 -10.93 7.23 2.84
CA SER A 24 -11.56 5.93 3.04
C SER A 24 -12.11 5.39 1.73
N PHE A 25 -12.16 4.09 1.63
CA PHE A 25 -12.64 3.42 0.43
C PHE A 25 -13.30 2.10 0.79
N GLU A 26 -14.09 1.59 -0.12
CA GLU A 26 -14.64 0.24 -0.03
C GLU A 26 -14.40 -0.50 -1.34
N SER A 27 -14.39 -1.81 -1.27
CA SER A 27 -14.22 -2.63 -2.46
C SER A 27 -15.47 -2.50 -3.33
N ASN A 28 -15.29 -2.04 -4.57
CA ASN A 28 -16.38 -1.79 -5.50
C ASN A 28 -15.94 -2.08 -6.94
N ALA A 29 -16.60 -3.05 -7.58
CA ALA A 29 -16.26 -3.47 -8.93
C ALA A 29 -16.48 -2.39 -10.01
N ASN A 30 -17.24 -1.35 -9.70
CA ASN A 30 -17.51 -0.23 -10.63
C ASN A 30 -16.42 0.86 -10.58
N MET A 31 -15.48 0.79 -9.65
CA MET A 31 -14.38 1.75 -9.57
C MET A 31 -13.32 1.43 -10.61
N ALA A 32 -12.70 2.48 -11.16
CA ALA A 32 -11.66 2.32 -12.18
C ALA A 32 -10.32 1.87 -11.60
N ASP A 33 -10.02 2.21 -10.35
CA ASP A 33 -8.78 1.83 -9.68
C ASP A 33 -8.91 0.41 -9.13
N SER A 34 -7.92 -0.44 -9.40
CA SER A 34 -7.92 -1.84 -8.95
C SER A 34 -7.96 -1.99 -7.43
N ALA A 35 -7.49 -0.98 -6.68
CA ALA A 35 -7.56 -0.99 -5.21
C ALA A 35 -9.00 -0.98 -4.68
N TYR A 36 -9.96 -0.54 -5.49
CA TYR A 36 -11.38 -0.46 -5.12
C TYR A 36 -12.22 -1.59 -5.72
N THR A 37 -11.61 -2.51 -6.45
CA THR A 37 -12.29 -3.67 -7.05
C THR A 37 -12.10 -4.91 -6.19
N ASN A 38 -12.76 -6.01 -6.57
CA ASN A 38 -12.60 -7.31 -5.93
C ASN A 38 -11.47 -8.14 -6.55
N GLU A 39 -10.69 -7.57 -7.46
CA GLU A 39 -9.59 -8.26 -8.11
C GLU A 39 -8.40 -8.43 -7.18
N GLU A 40 -7.68 -9.53 -7.38
CA GLU A 40 -6.44 -9.79 -6.66
C GLU A 40 -5.38 -8.76 -7.04
N LEU A 41 -4.74 -8.20 -6.03
CA LEU A 41 -3.57 -7.34 -6.19
C LEU A 41 -2.31 -8.13 -5.83
N ARG A 42 -1.38 -8.20 -6.78
CA ARG A 42 -0.09 -8.83 -6.55
C ARG A 42 0.78 -7.93 -5.65
N PRO A 43 1.78 -8.50 -4.97
CA PRO A 43 2.70 -7.69 -4.16
C PRO A 43 3.29 -6.55 -4.96
N HIS A 44 3.24 -5.35 -4.40
CA HIS A 44 3.71 -4.12 -5.03
C HIS A 44 3.99 -3.07 -3.96
N THR A 45 4.62 -2.00 -4.36
CA THR A 45 4.72 -0.79 -3.56
C THR A 45 3.87 0.30 -4.21
N ASP A 46 3.19 1.07 -3.37
CA ASP A 46 2.35 2.16 -3.87
C ASP A 46 3.17 3.37 -4.30
N SER A 47 2.60 4.12 -5.25
CA SER A 47 3.13 5.44 -5.64
C SER A 47 4.57 5.42 -6.15
N THR A 48 4.96 4.35 -6.83
CA THR A 48 6.30 4.24 -7.43
C THR A 48 6.55 5.26 -8.54
N TYR A 49 5.49 5.85 -9.08
CA TYR A 49 5.57 6.92 -10.07
C TYR A 49 5.98 8.27 -9.44
N SER A 50 6.03 8.37 -8.14
CA SER A 50 6.40 9.58 -7.42
C SER A 50 7.89 9.57 -7.10
N ASN A 51 8.56 10.71 -7.26
CA ASN A 51 9.98 10.86 -6.91
C ASN A 51 10.23 10.70 -5.41
N ASP A 52 9.20 10.96 -4.61
CA ASP A 52 9.24 10.85 -3.15
C ASP A 52 8.17 9.87 -2.70
N ALA A 53 8.48 8.59 -2.80
CA ALA A 53 7.56 7.52 -2.43
C ALA A 53 7.28 7.53 -0.93
N PRO A 54 6.05 7.11 -0.50
CA PRO A 54 5.72 7.00 0.91
C PRO A 54 6.63 6.02 1.64
N GLY A 55 7.02 6.37 2.88
CA GLY A 55 7.83 5.48 3.72
C GLY A 55 6.99 4.44 4.45
N LEU A 56 5.83 4.85 4.95
CA LEU A 56 4.92 3.97 5.69
C LEU A 56 3.49 4.21 5.23
N GLN A 57 2.71 3.15 5.23
CA GLN A 57 1.28 3.18 4.93
C GLN A 57 0.51 2.56 6.09
N LEU A 58 -0.51 3.27 6.57
CA LEU A 58 -1.37 2.77 7.63
C LEU A 58 -2.76 2.52 7.07
N LEU A 59 -3.24 1.30 7.26
CA LEU A 59 -4.56 0.87 6.81
C LEU A 59 -5.36 0.40 8.02
N LEU A 60 -6.55 0.94 8.18
CA LEU A 60 -7.50 0.51 9.19
C LEU A 60 -8.68 -0.19 8.51
N CYS A 61 -8.92 -1.43 8.89
CA CYS A 61 -10.10 -2.15 8.45
C CYS A 61 -11.30 -1.72 9.29
N CYS A 62 -12.21 -0.97 8.68
CA CYS A 62 -13.40 -0.46 9.37
C CYS A 62 -14.54 -1.48 9.37
N GLU A 63 -14.72 -2.20 8.26
CA GLU A 63 -15.73 -3.24 8.12
C GLU A 63 -15.18 -4.38 7.27
N TYR A 64 -15.49 -5.60 7.67
CA TYR A 64 -15.07 -6.80 6.94
C TYR A 64 -16.17 -7.86 7.03
N ASP A 65 -16.88 -8.03 5.93
CA ASP A 65 -17.99 -9.00 5.82
C ASP A 65 -17.84 -9.91 4.59
N ALA A 66 -16.64 -9.96 4.02
CA ALA A 66 -16.33 -10.76 2.84
C ALA A 66 -15.42 -11.93 3.19
N LYS A 67 -15.22 -12.83 2.22
CA LYS A 67 -14.22 -13.90 2.31
C LYS A 67 -12.99 -13.52 1.49
N GLY A 68 -11.82 -13.86 1.99
CA GLY A 68 -10.57 -13.54 1.30
C GLY A 68 -10.10 -12.12 1.57
N GLY A 69 -9.27 -11.59 0.68
CA GLY A 69 -8.70 -10.27 0.83
C GLY A 69 -7.55 -10.23 1.84
N ASP A 70 -6.93 -11.38 2.11
CA ASP A 70 -5.78 -11.44 3.01
C ASP A 70 -4.60 -10.67 2.44
N SER A 71 -3.83 -10.05 3.33
CA SER A 71 -2.62 -9.34 2.95
C SER A 71 -1.44 -10.31 2.88
N ILE A 72 -0.73 -10.27 1.76
CA ILE A 72 0.50 -11.04 1.57
C ILE A 72 1.66 -10.07 1.62
N MET A 73 2.57 -10.30 2.55
CA MET A 73 3.74 -9.45 2.73
C MET A 73 4.97 -10.08 2.10
N VAL A 74 5.73 -9.29 1.37
CA VAL A 74 6.96 -9.74 0.70
C VAL A 74 8.08 -8.78 1.04
N ASP A 75 9.24 -9.33 1.42
CA ASP A 75 10.42 -8.54 1.70
C ASP A 75 11.11 -8.14 0.40
N GLY A 76 10.87 -6.89 -0.02
CA GLY A 76 11.44 -6.36 -1.26
C GLY A 76 12.96 -6.23 -1.22
N PHE A 77 13.56 -5.97 -0.07
CA PHE A 77 15.01 -5.91 0.07
C PHE A 77 15.64 -7.29 -0.18
N LYS A 78 14.98 -8.34 0.32
CA LYS A 78 15.45 -9.72 0.09
C LYS A 78 15.37 -10.09 -1.39
N ILE A 79 14.31 -9.66 -2.07
CA ILE A 79 14.18 -9.87 -3.52
C ILE A 79 15.34 -9.18 -4.26
N ALA A 80 15.62 -7.93 -3.92
CA ALA A 80 16.70 -7.17 -4.56
C ALA A 80 18.06 -7.85 -4.34
N GLU A 81 18.36 -8.32 -3.13
CA GLU A 81 19.58 -9.06 -2.83
C GLU A 81 19.67 -10.36 -3.63
N THR A 82 18.57 -11.07 -3.78
CA THR A 82 18.52 -12.31 -4.55
C THR A 82 18.81 -12.05 -6.03
N ILE A 83 18.22 -11.00 -6.60
CA ILE A 83 18.49 -10.61 -7.99
C ILE A 83 19.97 -10.24 -8.17
N LYS A 84 20.51 -9.46 -7.25
CA LYS A 84 21.93 -9.05 -7.31
C LYS A 84 22.88 -10.25 -7.29
N SER A 85 22.59 -11.24 -6.43
CA SER A 85 23.45 -12.43 -6.33
C SER A 85 23.34 -13.37 -7.53
N LYS A 86 22.15 -13.42 -8.16
CA LYS A 86 21.91 -14.30 -9.30
C LYS A 86 22.26 -13.67 -10.64
N ASN A 87 22.02 -12.37 -10.79
CA ASN A 87 22.30 -11.68 -12.05
C ASN A 87 22.45 -10.17 -11.80
N GLN A 88 23.70 -9.73 -11.65
CA GLN A 88 23.99 -8.31 -11.40
C GLN A 88 23.53 -7.37 -12.51
N ASN A 89 23.41 -7.87 -13.74
CA ASN A 89 22.95 -7.05 -14.85
C ASN A 89 21.47 -6.63 -14.73
N LEU A 90 20.71 -7.36 -13.91
CA LEU A 90 19.29 -7.04 -13.66
C LEU A 90 19.09 -6.19 -12.40
N TYR A 91 20.14 -6.06 -11.59
CA TYR A 91 20.09 -5.26 -10.36
C TYR A 91 20.30 -3.74 -10.64
#